data_b2b45d131e26b6de9212545d788634d5
#
_entry.id   b2b45d131e26b6de9212545d788634d5
#
_cell.length_a   1.000
_cell.length_b   1.000
_cell.length_c   1.000
_cell.angle_alpha   90.00
_cell.angle_beta   90.00
_cell.angle_gamma   90.00
#
_symmetry.space_group_name_H-M   'P 1'
#
loop_
_entity.id
_entity.type
_entity.pdbx_description
1 polymer ?
#
loop_
_entity_poly.entity_id
_entity_poly.type
_entity_poly.pdbx_seq_one_letter_code
_entity_poly.pdbx_strand_id
1 'polypeptide(L)'
;MKKISMVLVFLFLAAPVFAAKAPDWVNGASSKYPAKDYLIGVGVGDTLDGARSSARAEIAKVFKSRIVQTGQDTKSERTSQEGSSSRFSTSQDSALSTAVSTDELLHGVEIVETWQHEKNKTYYALAVLNKQKTRQSLMQQITDQEEIAAGKLLQARQTGSLINRLRALNGALESMNKRDELAARKRILDPVAVADISPAGVRADIEKQKGDLIAKVRFVILADDTPNLAAQVTEKVTHLGFATVSSAEDAKGTDGVVLTISAKTSVNPIDRGNPQWKFYGWHGTLTVTDAADNGRVIATVVKEGQASHVTAEASKAKATTEAVDAVAAAVEQELAKYLFGK
;
A
#
# COMPACT_ATOMS: atom_id res chain seq x y z
N MET A 1 21.13 -25.42 92.88
CA MET A 1 20.67 -24.54 91.81
C MET A 1 20.91 -25.25 90.48
N LYS A 2 19.87 -25.87 89.90
CA LYS A 2 19.93 -26.67 88.68
C LYS A 2 19.54 -25.72 87.50
N LYS A 3 20.45 -25.54 86.52
CA LYS A 3 20.19 -24.81 85.30
C LYS A 3 19.52 -25.75 84.29
N ILE A 4 18.27 -25.53 83.95
CA ILE A 4 17.54 -26.19 82.87
C ILE A 4 17.88 -25.48 81.57
N SER A 5 18.59 -26.18 80.64
CA SER A 5 18.92 -25.68 79.33
C SER A 5 17.78 -26.12 78.38
N MET A 6 17.01 -25.13 77.93
CA MET A 6 15.89 -25.35 76.99
C MET A 6 16.42 -25.33 75.57
N VAL A 7 16.47 -26.52 74.93
CA VAL A 7 16.82 -26.65 73.51
C VAL A 7 15.61 -26.43 72.66
N LEU A 8 15.62 -25.30 71.90
CA LEU A 8 14.55 -24.94 70.94
C LEU A 8 14.82 -25.68 69.62
N VAL A 9 14.03 -26.73 69.38
CA VAL A 9 14.07 -27.44 68.10
C VAL A 9 13.25 -26.65 67.06
N PHE A 10 13.93 -26.04 66.09
CA PHE A 10 13.31 -25.41 64.92
C PHE A 10 12.89 -26.51 63.92
N LEU A 11 11.61 -26.81 63.90
CA LEU A 11 11.02 -27.71 62.93
C LEU A 11 10.87 -26.93 61.59
N PHE A 12 11.79 -27.14 60.63
CA PHE A 12 11.65 -26.61 59.25
C PHE A 12 10.49 -27.38 58.56
N LEU A 13 9.32 -26.75 58.49
CA LEU A 13 8.25 -27.17 57.60
C LEU A 13 8.74 -26.90 56.14
N ALA A 14 9.23 -27.94 55.48
CA ALA A 14 9.43 -27.94 54.01
C ALA A 14 8.03 -27.89 53.37
N ALA A 15 7.60 -26.71 52.99
CA ALA A 15 6.39 -26.57 52.12
C ALA A 15 6.70 -27.28 50.79
N PRO A 16 5.83 -28.18 50.30
CA PRO A 16 6.00 -28.79 49.01
C PRO A 16 5.94 -27.68 47.95
N VAL A 17 7.06 -27.43 47.24
CA VAL A 17 7.09 -26.64 46.04
C VAL A 17 6.31 -27.42 44.98
N PHE A 18 5.01 -27.14 44.83
CA PHE A 18 4.24 -27.63 43.71
C PHE A 18 4.86 -27.06 42.45
N ALA A 19 5.56 -27.87 41.67
CA ALA A 19 5.94 -27.50 40.33
C ALA A 19 4.69 -27.06 39.59
N ALA A 20 4.61 -25.80 39.19
CA ALA A 20 3.43 -25.26 38.53
C ALA A 20 3.21 -26.05 37.23
N LYS A 21 2.09 -26.80 37.18
CA LYS A 21 1.72 -27.58 36.00
C LYS A 21 1.60 -26.62 34.80
N ALA A 22 2.12 -27.05 33.67
CA ALA A 22 1.99 -26.26 32.45
C ALA A 22 0.52 -25.89 32.17
N PRO A 23 0.21 -24.63 31.91
CA PRO A 23 -1.15 -24.20 31.52
C PRO A 23 -1.67 -24.97 30.31
N ASP A 24 -2.97 -25.18 30.21
CA ASP A 24 -3.62 -25.91 29.12
C ASP A 24 -3.30 -25.30 27.74
N TRP A 25 -3.22 -23.98 27.67
CA TRP A 25 -2.97 -23.23 26.44
C TRP A 25 -1.57 -23.45 25.84
N VAL A 26 -0.60 -23.92 26.58
CA VAL A 26 0.77 -24.23 26.08
C VAL A 26 0.72 -25.23 24.92
N ASN A 27 -0.28 -26.11 24.90
CA ASN A 27 -0.52 -27.09 23.84
C ASN A 27 -1.43 -26.57 22.71
N GLY A 28 -1.69 -25.25 22.65
CA GLY A 28 -2.48 -24.65 21.56
C GLY A 28 -3.98 -24.65 21.78
N ALA A 29 -4.48 -25.02 22.95
CA ALA A 29 -5.90 -24.96 23.29
C ALA A 29 -6.09 -24.32 24.67
N SER A 30 -7.11 -23.47 24.81
CA SER A 30 -7.40 -22.80 26.07
C SER A 30 -8.88 -22.95 26.41
N SER A 31 -9.16 -23.42 27.63
CA SER A 31 -10.51 -23.49 28.16
C SER A 31 -11.10 -22.10 28.44
N LYS A 32 -10.25 -21.14 28.80
CA LYS A 32 -10.62 -19.74 29.07
C LYS A 32 -10.87 -18.93 27.81
N TYR A 33 -10.19 -19.26 26.69
CA TYR A 33 -10.29 -18.58 25.41
C TYR A 33 -10.70 -19.56 24.29
N PRO A 34 -11.96 -20.00 24.27
CA PRO A 34 -12.43 -21.02 23.34
C PRO A 34 -12.33 -20.57 21.89
N ALA A 35 -11.97 -21.49 21.00
CA ALA A 35 -11.74 -21.21 19.57
C ALA A 35 -12.96 -20.66 18.82
N LYS A 36 -14.19 -20.87 19.33
CA LYS A 36 -15.40 -20.26 18.76
C LYS A 36 -15.41 -18.73 18.88
N ASP A 37 -14.87 -18.19 20.00
CA ASP A 37 -14.93 -16.77 20.34
C ASP A 37 -13.59 -16.06 20.13
N TYR A 38 -12.50 -16.82 20.13
CA TYR A 38 -11.13 -16.28 20.04
C TYR A 38 -10.31 -16.94 18.93
N LEU A 39 -9.39 -16.18 18.34
CA LEU A 39 -8.18 -16.73 17.75
C LEU A 39 -7.08 -16.68 18.81
N ILE A 40 -6.34 -17.77 18.94
CA ILE A 40 -5.23 -17.84 19.89
C ILE A 40 -3.94 -18.11 19.15
N GLY A 41 -2.84 -17.56 19.68
CA GLY A 41 -1.48 -17.83 19.23
C GLY A 41 -0.59 -18.10 20.43
N VAL A 42 0.11 -19.22 20.39
CA VAL A 42 1.08 -19.60 21.44
C VAL A 42 2.48 -19.32 20.90
N GLY A 43 3.19 -18.44 21.57
CA GLY A 43 4.57 -18.12 21.25
C GLY A 43 5.55 -18.73 22.23
N VAL A 44 6.70 -19.12 21.72
CA VAL A 44 7.81 -19.68 22.47
C VAL A 44 9.06 -18.88 22.20
N GLY A 45 9.89 -18.67 23.23
CA GLY A 45 11.14 -17.92 23.09
C GLY A 45 12.08 -18.10 24.29
N ASP A 46 13.34 -17.78 24.08
CA ASP A 46 14.36 -17.79 25.15
C ASP A 46 14.23 -16.55 26.05
N THR A 47 13.50 -15.54 25.60
CA THR A 47 13.14 -14.34 26.35
C THR A 47 11.64 -14.15 26.38
N LEU A 48 11.13 -13.45 27.40
CA LEU A 48 9.70 -13.14 27.50
C LEU A 48 9.20 -12.32 26.32
N ASP A 49 9.97 -11.34 25.85
CA ASP A 49 9.59 -10.51 24.71
C ASP A 49 9.65 -11.29 23.39
N GLY A 50 10.60 -12.22 23.25
CA GLY A 50 10.63 -13.17 22.13
C GLY A 50 9.38 -14.04 22.08
N ALA A 51 8.96 -14.60 23.22
CA ALA A 51 7.73 -15.38 23.31
C ALA A 51 6.48 -14.56 22.99
N ARG A 52 6.38 -13.32 23.47
CA ARG A 52 5.26 -12.39 23.17
C ARG A 52 5.19 -12.06 21.68
N SER A 53 6.32 -11.74 21.07
CA SER A 53 6.41 -11.47 19.63
C SER A 53 6.04 -12.69 18.80
N SER A 54 6.54 -13.87 19.17
CA SER A 54 6.19 -15.14 18.53
C SER A 54 4.70 -15.44 18.63
N ALA A 55 4.06 -15.21 19.81
CA ALA A 55 2.63 -15.42 20.00
C ALA A 55 1.77 -14.53 19.07
N ARG A 56 2.14 -13.25 18.91
CA ARG A 56 1.47 -12.35 17.96
C ARG A 56 1.66 -12.82 16.52
N ALA A 57 2.88 -13.25 16.17
CA ALA A 57 3.18 -13.74 14.83
C ALA A 57 2.36 -14.99 14.45
N GLU A 58 2.04 -15.87 15.41
CA GLU A 58 1.16 -17.03 15.15
C GLU A 58 -0.25 -16.60 14.75
N ILE A 59 -0.84 -15.59 15.41
CA ILE A 59 -2.14 -15.04 14.98
C ILE A 59 -2.03 -14.42 13.59
N ALA A 60 -0.97 -13.65 13.32
CA ALA A 60 -0.74 -13.04 12.01
C ALA A 60 -0.62 -14.08 10.88
N LYS A 61 0.01 -15.23 11.13
CA LYS A 61 0.09 -16.35 10.17
C LYS A 61 -1.29 -16.89 9.77
N VAL A 62 -2.22 -16.99 10.72
CA VAL A 62 -3.60 -17.42 10.44
C VAL A 62 -4.28 -16.48 9.45
N PHE A 63 -4.13 -15.17 9.65
CA PHE A 63 -4.67 -14.18 8.71
C PHE A 63 -4.00 -14.28 7.34
N LYS A 64 -2.66 -14.31 7.30
CA LYS A 64 -1.90 -14.34 6.05
C LYS A 64 -2.22 -15.57 5.20
N SER A 65 -2.28 -16.76 5.79
CA SER A 65 -2.59 -18.00 5.06
C SER A 65 -4.00 -17.99 4.48
N ARG A 66 -4.99 -17.46 5.21
CA ARG A 66 -6.38 -17.38 4.76
C ARG A 66 -6.62 -16.28 3.72
N ILE A 67 -5.92 -15.14 3.80
CA ILE A 67 -5.97 -14.09 2.76
C ILE A 67 -5.51 -14.65 1.41
N VAL A 68 -4.42 -15.41 1.40
CA VAL A 68 -3.91 -16.04 0.16
C VAL A 68 -4.93 -17.01 -0.43
N GLN A 69 -5.58 -17.84 0.39
CA GLN A 69 -6.63 -18.76 -0.07
C GLN A 69 -7.85 -18.01 -0.64
N THR A 70 -8.36 -17.02 0.08
CA THR A 70 -9.52 -16.23 -0.36
C THR A 70 -9.22 -15.41 -1.62
N GLY A 71 -7.99 -14.92 -1.78
CA GLY A 71 -7.56 -14.20 -2.98
C GLY A 71 -7.49 -15.09 -4.22
N GLN A 72 -7.16 -16.38 -4.08
CA GLN A 72 -7.16 -17.34 -5.18
C GLN A 72 -8.60 -17.72 -5.59
N ASP A 73 -9.50 -17.92 -4.63
CA ASP A 73 -10.90 -18.25 -4.90
C ASP A 73 -11.62 -17.09 -5.62
N THR A 74 -11.38 -15.85 -5.20
CA THR A 74 -11.97 -14.66 -5.84
C THR A 74 -11.43 -14.44 -7.27
N LYS A 75 -10.17 -14.81 -7.54
CA LYS A 75 -9.61 -14.75 -8.91
C LYS A 75 -10.25 -15.76 -9.83
N SER A 76 -10.51 -16.98 -9.38
CA SER A 76 -11.14 -18.02 -10.19
C SER A 76 -12.60 -17.69 -10.52
N GLU A 77 -13.34 -17.09 -9.61
CA GLU A 77 -14.73 -16.66 -9.86
C GLU A 77 -14.81 -15.46 -10.82
N ARG A 78 -13.90 -14.48 -10.74
CA ARG A 78 -13.86 -13.35 -11.69
C ARG A 78 -13.45 -13.77 -13.11
N THR A 79 -12.51 -14.70 -13.24
CA THR A 79 -12.05 -15.17 -14.56
C THR A 79 -13.13 -15.93 -15.32
N SER A 80 -14.11 -16.52 -14.63
CA SER A 80 -15.24 -17.20 -15.25
C SER A 80 -16.39 -16.26 -15.69
N GLN A 81 -16.40 -15.00 -15.21
CA GLN A 81 -17.50 -14.06 -15.46
C GLN A 81 -17.14 -12.90 -16.41
N GLU A 82 -15.86 -12.63 -16.65
CA GLU A 82 -15.39 -11.52 -17.51
C GLU A 82 -14.60 -12.02 -18.71
N GLY A 83 -15.26 -12.00 -19.87
CA GLY A 83 -14.60 -12.15 -21.17
C GLY A 83 -13.70 -10.94 -21.49
N SER A 84 -12.42 -11.20 -21.63
CA SER A 84 -11.39 -10.57 -22.48
C SER A 84 -11.13 -9.05 -22.53
N SER A 85 -11.67 -8.18 -21.69
CA SER A 85 -11.42 -6.73 -21.79
C SER A 85 -10.74 -6.04 -20.60
N SER A 86 -10.26 -6.78 -19.60
CA SER A 86 -9.68 -6.21 -18.38
C SER A 86 -8.26 -6.69 -18.08
N ARG A 87 -7.33 -6.55 -19.01
CA ARG A 87 -5.93 -6.99 -18.77
C ARG A 87 -5.03 -5.97 -18.07
N PHE A 88 -5.46 -4.73 -17.85
CA PHE A 88 -4.54 -3.66 -17.43
C PHE A 88 -4.60 -3.24 -15.96
N SER A 89 -5.68 -3.51 -15.23
CA SER A 89 -5.78 -3.13 -13.81
C SER A 89 -5.34 -4.22 -12.82
N THR A 90 -5.21 -5.46 -13.26
CA THR A 90 -5.11 -6.63 -12.37
C THR A 90 -3.71 -6.89 -11.80
N SER A 91 -2.63 -6.36 -12.40
CA SER A 91 -1.26 -6.67 -11.96
C SER A 91 -0.77 -5.78 -10.81
N GLN A 92 -1.21 -4.54 -10.72
CA GLN A 92 -0.84 -3.64 -9.62
C GLN A 92 -1.67 -3.89 -8.35
N ASP A 93 -2.95 -4.20 -8.46
CA ASP A 93 -3.82 -4.49 -7.32
C ASP A 93 -3.44 -5.79 -6.59
N SER A 94 -2.87 -6.76 -7.29
CA SER A 94 -2.47 -8.05 -6.71
C SER A 94 -1.22 -7.96 -5.84
N ALA A 95 -0.31 -7.03 -6.10
CA ALA A 95 0.91 -6.84 -5.30
C ALA A 95 0.62 -6.02 -4.03
N LEU A 96 -0.31 -5.06 -4.07
CA LEU A 96 -0.69 -4.27 -2.89
C LEU A 96 -1.52 -5.07 -1.87
N SER A 97 -2.35 -6.01 -2.32
CA SER A 97 -3.17 -6.82 -1.39
C SER A 97 -2.36 -7.78 -0.53
N THR A 98 -1.12 -8.09 -0.91
CA THR A 98 -0.24 -8.97 -0.15
C THR A 98 0.55 -8.23 0.94
N ALA A 99 0.68 -6.91 0.82
CA ALA A 99 1.35 -6.04 1.78
C ALA A 99 0.37 -5.39 2.77
N VAL A 100 -0.71 -6.07 3.13
CA VAL A 100 -1.50 -5.69 4.29
C VAL A 100 -0.56 -5.65 5.47
N SER A 101 -0.30 -4.46 6.00
CA SER A 101 0.65 -4.29 7.07
C SER A 101 0.24 -5.19 8.21
N THR A 102 1.12 -6.11 8.55
CA THR A 102 0.93 -7.07 9.65
C THR A 102 0.63 -6.32 10.96
N ASP A 103 1.05 -5.07 11.06
CA ASP A 103 0.86 -4.20 12.21
C ASP A 103 -0.60 -3.81 12.45
N GLU A 104 -1.37 -3.50 11.41
CA GLU A 104 -2.81 -3.20 11.56
C GLU A 104 -3.64 -4.42 11.96
N LEU A 105 -3.25 -5.62 11.52
CA LEU A 105 -3.90 -6.87 11.93
C LEU A 105 -3.68 -7.19 13.40
N LEU A 106 -2.59 -6.70 13.99
CA LEU A 106 -2.21 -6.94 15.36
C LEU A 106 -2.84 -5.97 16.36
N HIS A 107 -3.55 -4.92 15.91
CA HIS A 107 -4.15 -3.89 16.79
C HIS A 107 -5.22 -4.41 17.75
N GLY A 108 -5.72 -5.62 17.61
CA GLY A 108 -6.64 -6.24 18.55
C GLY A 108 -6.06 -7.46 19.27
N VAL A 109 -4.79 -7.76 19.07
CA VAL A 109 -4.12 -8.92 19.67
C VAL A 109 -3.55 -8.55 21.03
N GLU A 110 -4.05 -9.20 22.08
CA GLU A 110 -3.64 -9.00 23.46
C GLU A 110 -2.79 -10.19 23.93
N ILE A 111 -1.70 -9.93 24.65
CA ILE A 111 -0.98 -10.97 25.40
C ILE A 111 -1.68 -11.09 26.75
N VAL A 112 -2.34 -12.21 26.98
CA VAL A 112 -3.18 -12.41 28.16
C VAL A 112 -2.53 -13.26 29.24
N GLU A 113 -1.65 -14.17 28.86
CA GLU A 113 -0.95 -15.03 29.80
C GLU A 113 0.50 -15.27 29.36
N THR A 114 1.38 -15.49 30.33
CA THR A 114 2.76 -15.87 30.09
C THR A 114 3.15 -16.94 31.13
N TRP A 115 3.98 -17.86 30.72
CA TRP A 115 4.51 -18.92 31.57
C TRP A 115 5.94 -19.24 31.22
N GLN A 116 6.74 -19.60 32.25
CA GLN A 116 8.12 -20.06 32.07
C GLN A 116 8.25 -21.49 32.51
N HIS A 117 8.84 -22.31 31.66
CA HIS A 117 9.13 -23.71 31.98
C HIS A 117 10.30 -23.78 32.96
N GLU A 118 10.10 -24.42 34.12
CA GLU A 118 11.04 -24.38 35.24
C GLU A 118 12.41 -24.98 34.90
N LYS A 119 12.45 -26.09 34.14
CA LYS A 119 13.68 -26.84 33.86
C LYS A 119 14.54 -26.16 32.78
N ASN A 120 13.96 -25.81 31.63
CA ASN A 120 14.72 -25.31 30.49
C ASN A 120 14.67 -23.78 30.36
N LYS A 121 13.97 -23.09 31.28
CA LYS A 121 13.81 -21.60 31.32
C LYS A 121 13.19 -20.99 30.08
N THR A 122 12.63 -21.80 29.19
CA THR A 122 11.90 -21.32 28.00
C THR A 122 10.63 -20.56 28.39
N TYR A 123 10.41 -19.43 27.79
CA TYR A 123 9.20 -18.61 27.98
C TYR A 123 8.12 -18.98 26.96
N TYR A 124 6.90 -18.95 27.43
CA TYR A 124 5.68 -19.13 26.65
C TYR A 124 4.77 -17.91 26.83
N ALA A 125 4.11 -17.49 25.79
CA ALA A 125 3.12 -16.43 25.84
C ALA A 125 1.87 -16.85 25.08
N LEU A 126 0.70 -16.48 25.61
CA LEU A 126 -0.59 -16.65 24.97
C LEU A 126 -1.06 -15.29 24.44
N ALA A 127 -1.20 -15.19 23.12
CA ALA A 127 -1.87 -14.09 22.45
C ALA A 127 -3.29 -14.49 22.13
N VAL A 128 -4.23 -13.57 22.27
CA VAL A 128 -5.64 -13.77 21.92
C VAL A 128 -6.16 -12.61 21.07
N LEU A 129 -7.06 -12.93 20.15
CA LEU A 129 -7.85 -11.96 19.42
C LEU A 129 -9.34 -12.27 19.61
N ASN A 130 -10.08 -11.34 20.18
CA ASN A 130 -11.52 -11.50 20.35
C ASN A 130 -12.23 -11.31 19.00
N LYS A 131 -12.81 -12.39 18.47
CA LYS A 131 -13.46 -12.39 17.16
C LYS A 131 -14.64 -11.43 17.06
N GLN A 132 -15.47 -11.35 18.11
CA GLN A 132 -16.65 -10.48 18.11
C GLN A 132 -16.24 -8.99 18.12
N LYS A 133 -15.35 -8.61 19.04
CA LYS A 133 -14.85 -7.23 19.15
C LYS A 133 -14.16 -6.80 17.85
N THR A 134 -13.31 -7.65 17.29
CA THR A 134 -12.59 -7.36 16.04
C THR A 134 -13.55 -7.24 14.86
N ARG A 135 -14.58 -8.12 14.78
CA ARG A 135 -15.61 -8.05 13.75
C ARG A 135 -16.42 -6.75 13.81
N GLN A 136 -16.79 -6.30 15.01
CA GLN A 136 -17.49 -5.03 15.20
C GLN A 136 -16.64 -3.84 14.74
N SER A 137 -15.36 -3.83 15.10
CA SER A 137 -14.41 -2.80 14.65
C SER A 137 -14.25 -2.78 13.13
N LEU A 138 -14.11 -3.96 12.51
CA LEU A 138 -14.03 -4.07 11.04
C LEU A 138 -15.31 -3.61 10.35
N MET A 139 -16.47 -3.93 10.91
CA MET A 139 -17.76 -3.46 10.37
C MET A 139 -17.85 -1.94 10.40
N GLN A 140 -17.44 -1.30 11.49
CA GLN A 140 -17.43 0.15 11.58
C GLN A 140 -16.49 0.75 10.52
N GLN A 141 -15.27 0.23 10.40
CA GLN A 141 -14.31 0.69 9.39
C GLN A 141 -14.83 0.50 7.95
N ILE A 142 -15.54 -0.59 7.67
CA ILE A 142 -16.19 -0.83 6.37
C ILE A 142 -17.23 0.26 6.10
N THR A 143 -18.12 0.54 7.07
CA THR A 143 -19.12 1.61 6.95
C THR A 143 -18.49 2.97 6.73
N ASP A 144 -17.43 3.29 7.47
CA ASP A 144 -16.68 4.56 7.30
C ASP A 144 -16.12 4.70 5.87
N GLN A 145 -15.58 3.62 5.29
CA GLN A 145 -15.09 3.64 3.91
C GLN A 145 -16.22 3.78 2.88
N GLU A 146 -17.37 3.17 3.14
CA GLU A 146 -18.57 3.31 2.30
C GLU A 146 -19.11 4.75 2.31
N GLU A 147 -19.13 5.40 3.47
CA GLU A 147 -19.51 6.81 3.61
C GLU A 147 -18.54 7.75 2.90
N ILE A 148 -17.23 7.51 3.02
CA ILE A 148 -16.20 8.28 2.30
C ILE A 148 -16.38 8.12 0.79
N ALA A 149 -16.60 6.90 0.30
CA ALA A 149 -16.83 6.64 -1.12
C ALA A 149 -18.09 7.36 -1.62
N ALA A 150 -19.21 7.28 -0.87
CA ALA A 150 -20.46 7.99 -1.20
C ALA A 150 -20.27 9.50 -1.24
N GLY A 151 -19.56 10.09 -0.28
CA GLY A 151 -19.21 11.51 -0.26
C GLY A 151 -18.39 11.94 -1.48
N LYS A 152 -17.40 11.13 -1.89
CA LYS A 152 -16.60 11.35 -3.10
C LYS A 152 -17.44 11.26 -4.38
N LEU A 153 -18.38 10.31 -4.46
CA LEU A 153 -19.30 10.20 -5.60
C LEU A 153 -20.24 11.42 -5.70
N LEU A 154 -20.73 11.92 -4.57
CA LEU A 154 -21.51 13.14 -4.53
C LEU A 154 -20.70 14.35 -5.01
N GLN A 155 -19.47 14.49 -4.54
CA GLN A 155 -18.52 15.52 -4.99
C GLN A 155 -18.29 15.43 -6.51
N ALA A 156 -18.12 14.22 -7.07
CA ALA A 156 -17.95 14.02 -8.50
C ALA A 156 -19.16 14.49 -9.32
N ARG A 157 -20.37 14.37 -8.78
CA ARG A 157 -21.60 14.84 -9.44
C ARG A 157 -21.79 16.36 -9.37
N GLN A 158 -21.32 16.99 -8.31
CA GLN A 158 -21.53 18.40 -8.04
C GLN A 158 -20.47 19.31 -8.70
N THR A 159 -19.27 18.79 -8.98
CA THR A 159 -18.21 19.59 -9.58
C THR A 159 -18.37 19.73 -11.09
N GLY A 160 -18.23 20.97 -11.60
CA GLY A 160 -18.17 21.24 -13.05
C GLY A 160 -16.80 20.96 -13.68
N SER A 161 -15.74 20.81 -12.85
CA SER A 161 -14.39 20.58 -13.34
C SER A 161 -14.15 19.09 -13.63
N LEU A 162 -13.74 18.77 -14.86
CA LEU A 162 -13.39 17.42 -15.30
C LEU A 162 -12.30 16.82 -14.40
N ILE A 163 -11.26 17.57 -14.09
CA ILE A 163 -10.14 17.11 -13.24
C ILE A 163 -10.60 16.82 -11.80
N ASN A 164 -11.40 17.72 -11.22
CA ASN A 164 -11.93 17.49 -9.87
C ASN A 164 -12.87 16.29 -9.83
N ARG A 165 -13.62 16.07 -10.90
CA ARG A 165 -14.49 14.89 -11.08
C ARG A 165 -13.66 13.61 -11.14
N LEU A 166 -12.57 13.61 -11.92
CA LEU A 166 -11.64 12.48 -12.03
C LEU A 166 -11.00 12.15 -10.68
N ARG A 167 -10.53 13.17 -9.94
CA ARG A 167 -9.99 13.01 -8.58
C ARG A 167 -11.00 12.40 -7.61
N ALA A 168 -12.23 12.90 -7.64
CA ALA A 168 -13.28 12.41 -6.77
C ALA A 168 -13.64 10.95 -7.06
N LEU A 169 -13.74 10.56 -8.34
CA LEU A 169 -13.97 9.16 -8.73
C LEU A 169 -12.80 8.26 -8.32
N ASN A 170 -11.56 8.74 -8.48
CA ASN A 170 -10.38 8.00 -8.02
C ASN A 170 -10.40 7.79 -6.50
N GLY A 171 -10.69 8.84 -5.73
CA GLY A 171 -10.81 8.73 -4.28
C GLY A 171 -11.94 7.80 -3.83
N ALA A 172 -13.05 7.73 -4.58
CA ALA A 172 -14.12 6.77 -4.32
C ALA A 172 -13.63 5.31 -4.54
N LEU A 173 -12.91 5.04 -5.63
CA LEU A 173 -12.33 3.71 -5.90
C LEU A 173 -11.30 3.31 -4.83
N GLU A 174 -10.47 4.23 -4.36
CA GLU A 174 -9.50 3.96 -3.28
C GLU A 174 -10.22 3.57 -1.98
N SER A 175 -11.30 4.27 -1.62
CA SER A 175 -12.10 3.91 -0.45
C SER A 175 -12.79 2.55 -0.62
N MET A 176 -13.26 2.23 -1.82
CA MET A 176 -13.84 0.90 -2.12
C MET A 176 -12.79 -0.20 -2.05
N ASN A 177 -11.55 0.05 -2.47
CA ASN A 177 -10.45 -0.91 -2.32
C ASN A 177 -10.17 -1.20 -0.84
N LYS A 178 -10.04 -0.16 -0.02
CA LYS A 178 -9.87 -0.31 1.43
C LYS A 178 -11.03 -1.05 2.08
N ARG A 179 -12.26 -0.74 1.67
CA ARG A 179 -13.48 -1.44 2.11
C ARG A 179 -13.39 -2.93 1.80
N ASP A 180 -12.98 -3.30 0.59
CA ASP A 180 -12.90 -4.69 0.17
C ASP A 180 -11.80 -5.46 0.91
N GLU A 181 -10.67 -4.81 1.23
CA GLU A 181 -9.63 -5.36 2.09
C GLU A 181 -10.16 -5.64 3.51
N LEU A 182 -10.89 -4.70 4.10
CA LEU A 182 -11.51 -4.87 5.43
C LEU A 182 -12.55 -5.99 5.42
N ALA A 183 -13.34 -6.10 4.36
CA ALA A 183 -14.31 -7.18 4.17
C ALA A 183 -13.64 -8.55 4.04
N ALA A 184 -12.51 -8.63 3.36
CA ALA A 184 -11.71 -9.86 3.28
C ALA A 184 -11.17 -10.28 4.66
N ARG A 185 -10.69 -9.33 5.48
CA ARG A 185 -10.28 -9.58 6.87
C ARG A 185 -11.43 -10.08 7.73
N LYS A 186 -12.64 -9.50 7.58
CA LYS A 186 -13.84 -9.91 8.30
C LYS A 186 -14.21 -11.36 7.99
N ARG A 187 -14.12 -11.80 6.72
CA ARG A 187 -14.39 -13.19 6.31
C ARG A 187 -13.48 -14.20 7.00
N ILE A 188 -12.23 -13.85 7.30
CA ILE A 188 -11.31 -14.73 8.02
C ILE A 188 -11.81 -15.04 9.43
N LEU A 189 -12.47 -14.07 10.08
CA LEU A 189 -13.06 -14.24 11.42
C LEU A 189 -14.36 -15.01 11.39
N ASP A 190 -15.09 -14.96 10.28
CA ASP A 190 -16.38 -15.60 10.11
C ASP A 190 -16.54 -16.17 8.68
N PRO A 191 -16.00 -17.37 8.42
CA PRO A 191 -16.04 -17.98 7.09
C PRO A 191 -17.44 -18.34 6.59
N VAL A 192 -18.42 -18.41 7.49
CA VAL A 192 -19.81 -18.78 7.18
C VAL A 192 -20.68 -17.53 6.89
N ALA A 193 -20.21 -16.35 7.26
CA ALA A 193 -20.94 -15.11 6.97
C ALA A 193 -21.06 -14.90 5.45
N VAL A 194 -22.29 -14.62 5.01
CA VAL A 194 -22.60 -14.24 3.63
C VAL A 194 -21.62 -13.13 3.19
N ALA A 195 -21.04 -13.30 2.02
CA ALA A 195 -20.06 -12.37 1.47
C ALA A 195 -20.65 -10.95 1.45
N ASP A 196 -20.05 -10.05 2.21
CA ASP A 196 -20.24 -8.58 2.08
C ASP A 196 -19.62 -8.15 0.72
N ILE A 197 -20.32 -8.50 -0.35
CA ILE A 197 -19.90 -8.10 -1.70
C ILE A 197 -20.32 -6.64 -1.83
N SER A 198 -19.35 -5.77 -2.08
CA SER A 198 -19.64 -4.44 -2.64
C SER A 198 -20.56 -4.64 -3.85
N PRO A 199 -21.63 -3.87 -4.02
CA PRO A 199 -22.47 -4.01 -5.20
C PRO A 199 -21.57 -3.91 -6.44
N ALA A 200 -21.36 -5.02 -7.12
CA ALA A 200 -20.40 -5.12 -8.25
C ALA A 200 -20.67 -4.05 -9.33
N GLY A 201 -21.96 -3.66 -9.49
CA GLY A 201 -22.37 -2.60 -10.39
C GLY A 201 -21.80 -1.23 -10.05
N VAL A 202 -21.70 -0.88 -8.76
CA VAL A 202 -21.22 0.46 -8.35
C VAL A 202 -19.76 0.67 -8.73
N ARG A 203 -18.91 -0.32 -8.50
CA ARG A 203 -17.48 -0.25 -8.89
C ARG A 203 -17.34 -0.12 -10.42
N ALA A 204 -18.02 -0.99 -11.17
CA ALA A 204 -17.97 -0.98 -12.63
C ALA A 204 -18.45 0.36 -13.22
N ASP A 205 -19.50 0.95 -12.64
CA ASP A 205 -19.98 2.27 -13.03
C ASP A 205 -18.96 3.39 -12.76
N ILE A 206 -18.26 3.33 -11.61
CA ILE A 206 -17.21 4.32 -11.30
C ILE A 206 -16.03 4.15 -12.26
N GLU A 207 -15.57 2.93 -12.50
CA GLU A 207 -14.48 2.63 -13.42
C GLU A 207 -14.81 3.09 -14.85
N LYS A 208 -16.04 2.84 -15.32
CA LYS A 208 -16.53 3.32 -16.60
C LYS A 208 -16.51 4.85 -16.65
N GLN A 209 -17.13 5.54 -15.67
CA GLN A 209 -17.14 7.01 -15.63
C GLN A 209 -15.72 7.58 -15.60
N LYS A 210 -14.79 6.95 -14.84
CA LYS A 210 -13.37 7.34 -14.81
C LYS A 210 -12.73 7.17 -16.18
N GLY A 211 -12.98 6.05 -16.87
CA GLY A 211 -12.49 5.80 -18.24
C GLY A 211 -13.00 6.83 -19.24
N ASP A 212 -14.29 7.16 -19.17
CA ASP A 212 -14.91 8.19 -20.03
C ASP A 212 -14.32 9.59 -19.80
N LEU A 213 -13.92 9.92 -18.56
CA LEU A 213 -13.25 11.17 -18.23
C LEU A 213 -11.79 11.18 -18.69
N ILE A 214 -11.07 10.06 -18.51
CA ILE A 214 -9.68 9.91 -19.00
C ILE A 214 -9.63 10.10 -20.52
N ALA A 215 -10.58 9.54 -21.26
CA ALA A 215 -10.68 9.72 -22.71
C ALA A 215 -10.90 11.18 -23.16
N LYS A 216 -11.37 12.05 -22.25
CA LYS A 216 -11.57 13.50 -22.50
C LYS A 216 -10.33 14.35 -22.15
N VAL A 217 -9.32 13.78 -21.49
CA VAL A 217 -8.05 14.47 -21.20
C VAL A 217 -7.05 14.13 -22.29
N ARG A 218 -6.49 15.14 -22.92
CA ARG A 218 -5.49 15.01 -23.98
C ARG A 218 -4.24 15.80 -23.65
N PHE A 219 -3.12 15.33 -24.14
CA PHE A 219 -1.83 15.96 -23.90
C PHE A 219 -1.16 16.41 -25.20
N VAL A 220 -0.66 17.63 -25.20
CA VAL A 220 0.32 18.12 -26.17
C VAL A 220 1.70 18.01 -25.53
N ILE A 221 2.63 17.39 -26.22
CA ILE A 221 4.01 17.21 -25.74
C ILE A 221 4.94 18.11 -26.54
N LEU A 222 5.57 19.06 -25.86
CA LEU A 222 6.59 19.96 -26.37
C LEU A 222 7.92 19.61 -25.72
N ALA A 223 8.73 18.85 -26.42
CA ALA A 223 10.09 18.49 -25.98
C ALA A 223 11.12 19.23 -26.83
N ASP A 224 12.30 19.47 -26.25
CA ASP A 224 13.46 19.90 -27.04
C ASP A 224 14.01 18.74 -27.91
N ASP A 225 15.03 19.02 -28.73
CA ASP A 225 15.60 18.07 -29.66
C ASP A 225 16.48 16.99 -28.97
N THR A 226 16.41 16.85 -27.66
CA THR A 226 17.16 15.82 -26.94
C THR A 226 16.68 14.43 -27.33
N PRO A 227 17.58 13.54 -27.76
CA PRO A 227 17.21 12.20 -28.20
C PRO A 227 16.36 11.46 -27.16
N ASN A 228 15.26 10.85 -27.61
CA ASN A 228 14.30 10.06 -26.85
C ASN A 228 13.46 10.83 -25.81
N LEU A 229 13.65 12.11 -25.57
CA LEU A 229 12.88 12.86 -24.57
C LEU A 229 11.39 12.85 -24.89
N ALA A 230 10.99 13.27 -26.10
CA ALA A 230 9.60 13.26 -26.52
C ALA A 230 8.98 11.87 -26.46
N ALA A 231 9.72 10.83 -26.88
CA ALA A 231 9.23 9.45 -26.88
C ALA A 231 8.99 8.94 -25.46
N GLN A 232 9.92 9.15 -24.53
CA GLN A 232 9.76 8.72 -23.14
C GLN A 232 8.65 9.48 -22.41
N VAL A 233 8.52 10.79 -22.62
CA VAL A 233 7.42 11.58 -22.07
C VAL A 233 6.08 11.06 -22.61
N THR A 234 6.00 10.78 -23.92
CA THR A 234 4.79 10.20 -24.53
C THR A 234 4.45 8.84 -23.93
N GLU A 235 5.43 7.97 -23.74
CA GLU A 235 5.28 6.66 -23.11
C GLU A 235 4.67 6.78 -21.70
N LYS A 236 5.18 7.68 -20.88
CA LYS A 236 4.65 7.89 -19.53
C LYS A 236 3.21 8.39 -19.51
N VAL A 237 2.86 9.31 -20.40
CA VAL A 237 1.49 9.81 -20.56
C VAL A 237 0.53 8.69 -21.01
N THR A 238 0.93 7.91 -22.00
CA THR A 238 0.12 6.80 -22.53
C THR A 238 0.01 5.63 -21.55
N HIS A 239 1.06 5.37 -20.77
CA HIS A 239 1.03 4.38 -19.69
C HIS A 239 -0.01 4.73 -18.59
N LEU A 240 -0.24 6.02 -18.33
CA LEU A 240 -1.32 6.48 -17.45
C LEU A 240 -2.72 6.40 -18.09
N GLY A 241 -2.82 5.96 -19.35
CA GLY A 241 -4.07 5.77 -20.08
C GLY A 241 -4.55 7.01 -20.84
N PHE A 242 -3.73 8.06 -20.95
CA PHE A 242 -4.13 9.29 -21.65
C PHE A 242 -3.70 9.31 -23.11
N ALA A 243 -4.48 10.01 -23.94
CA ALA A 243 -4.16 10.23 -25.35
C ALA A 243 -3.28 11.48 -25.52
N THR A 244 -2.38 11.42 -26.51
CA THR A 244 -1.59 12.56 -26.96
C THR A 244 -2.11 13.08 -28.29
N VAL A 245 -1.96 14.39 -28.52
CA VAL A 245 -2.32 15.08 -29.76
C VAL A 245 -1.17 15.96 -30.23
N SER A 246 -1.10 16.23 -31.52
CA SER A 246 0.02 17.00 -32.11
C SER A 246 -0.02 18.47 -31.72
N SER A 247 -1.24 19.03 -31.58
CA SER A 247 -1.43 20.43 -31.18
C SER A 247 -2.69 20.61 -30.35
N ALA A 248 -2.80 21.73 -29.62
CA ALA A 248 -4.02 22.09 -28.92
C ALA A 248 -5.18 22.37 -29.89
N GLU A 249 -4.89 22.68 -31.14
CA GLU A 249 -5.90 22.91 -32.17
C GLU A 249 -6.58 21.63 -32.62
N ASP A 250 -5.83 20.52 -32.69
CA ASP A 250 -6.35 19.18 -33.02
C ASP A 250 -7.40 18.69 -31.99
N ALA A 251 -7.41 19.28 -30.81
CA ALA A 251 -8.37 18.99 -29.76
C ALA A 251 -9.50 20.00 -29.65
N LYS A 252 -9.53 21.07 -30.49
CA LYS A 252 -10.61 22.05 -30.51
C LYS A 252 -11.92 21.39 -30.95
N GLY A 253 -13.02 21.69 -30.25
CA GLY A 253 -14.35 21.14 -30.53
C GLY A 253 -14.64 19.83 -29.80
N THR A 254 -13.70 19.29 -29.03
CA THR A 254 -13.93 18.18 -28.10
C THR A 254 -14.31 18.72 -26.73
N ASP A 255 -15.33 18.13 -26.11
CA ASP A 255 -15.72 18.41 -24.71
C ASP A 255 -14.69 17.81 -23.75
N GLY A 256 -13.48 18.39 -23.74
CA GLY A 256 -12.33 17.82 -23.00
C GLY A 256 -11.36 18.89 -22.50
N VAL A 257 -10.35 18.44 -21.78
CA VAL A 257 -9.25 19.25 -21.26
C VAL A 257 -7.97 18.93 -22.04
N VAL A 258 -7.27 19.96 -22.48
CA VAL A 258 -5.97 19.85 -23.14
C VAL A 258 -4.90 20.36 -22.20
N LEU A 259 -3.99 19.47 -21.82
CA LEU A 259 -2.82 19.79 -21.01
C LEU A 259 -1.58 19.80 -21.89
N THR A 260 -0.71 20.79 -21.70
CA THR A 260 0.57 20.84 -22.41
C THR A 260 1.71 20.48 -21.46
N ILE A 261 2.53 19.55 -21.87
CA ILE A 261 3.77 19.18 -21.20
C ILE A 261 4.94 19.78 -21.98
N SER A 262 5.68 20.70 -21.36
CA SER A 262 6.94 21.20 -21.87
C SER A 262 8.09 20.54 -21.14
N ALA A 263 8.92 19.79 -21.86
CA ALA A 263 10.09 19.09 -21.32
C ALA A 263 11.37 19.59 -22.00
N LYS A 264 12.36 19.95 -21.21
CA LYS A 264 13.67 20.44 -21.71
C LYS A 264 14.79 19.82 -20.90
N THR A 265 15.91 19.53 -21.58
CA THR A 265 17.11 19.07 -20.92
C THR A 265 18.34 19.85 -21.43
N SER A 266 19.36 19.96 -20.61
CA SER A 266 20.65 20.48 -20.98
C SER A 266 21.75 19.67 -20.33
N VAL A 267 22.86 19.46 -21.05
CA VAL A 267 24.00 18.67 -20.58
C VAL A 267 25.31 19.46 -20.88
N ASN A 268 26.05 19.77 -19.83
CA ASN A 268 27.24 20.60 -19.91
C ASN A 268 28.45 19.92 -19.25
N PRO A 269 29.66 20.09 -19.80
CA PRO A 269 30.84 19.55 -19.16
C PRO A 269 31.14 20.25 -17.83
N ILE A 270 31.62 19.47 -16.85
CA ILE A 270 32.09 19.98 -15.56
C ILE A 270 33.58 19.70 -15.44
N ASP A 271 34.39 20.74 -15.26
CA ASP A 271 35.79 20.55 -14.93
C ASP A 271 35.96 20.26 -13.43
N ARG A 272 36.51 19.07 -13.14
CA ARG A 272 36.87 18.67 -11.77
C ARG A 272 38.36 18.42 -11.58
N GLY A 273 39.17 18.85 -12.54
CA GLY A 273 40.63 18.70 -12.48
C GLY A 273 41.12 17.24 -12.54
N ASN A 274 40.24 16.27 -12.86
CA ASN A 274 40.61 14.87 -12.96
C ASN A 274 40.95 14.47 -14.41
N PRO A 275 42.22 14.13 -14.75
CA PRO A 275 42.59 13.81 -16.11
C PRO A 275 42.02 12.51 -16.66
N GLN A 276 41.69 11.54 -15.77
CA GLN A 276 41.20 10.20 -16.12
C GLN A 276 39.71 10.14 -16.32
N TRP A 277 38.95 11.02 -15.67
CA TRP A 277 37.49 11.01 -15.70
C TRP A 277 36.94 12.30 -16.27
N LYS A 278 35.98 12.18 -17.16
CA LYS A 278 35.20 13.30 -17.72
C LYS A 278 33.86 13.36 -17.02
N PHE A 279 33.46 14.55 -16.60
CA PHE A 279 32.23 14.79 -15.88
C PHE A 279 31.32 15.70 -16.71
N TYR A 280 30.02 15.34 -16.73
CA TYR A 280 28.95 16.16 -17.31
C TYR A 280 27.86 16.35 -16.31
N GLY A 281 27.47 17.60 -16.08
CA GLY A 281 26.26 17.96 -15.36
C GLY A 281 25.07 18.00 -16.30
N TRP A 282 23.94 17.61 -15.81
CA TRP A 282 22.71 17.73 -16.56
C TRP A 282 21.64 18.46 -15.72
N HIS A 283 20.75 19.14 -16.44
CA HIS A 283 19.62 19.86 -15.90
C HIS A 283 18.40 19.51 -16.76
N GLY A 284 17.29 19.16 -16.12
CA GLY A 284 16.03 18.85 -16.76
C GLY A 284 14.89 19.69 -16.17
N THR A 285 14.05 20.24 -17.00
CA THR A 285 12.85 20.96 -16.59
C THR A 285 11.61 20.35 -17.22
N LEU A 286 10.59 20.22 -16.40
CA LEU A 286 9.24 19.80 -16.81
C LEU A 286 8.26 20.87 -16.38
N THR A 287 7.40 21.33 -17.29
CA THR A 287 6.29 22.23 -16.97
C THR A 287 5.02 21.65 -17.56
N VAL A 288 3.98 21.55 -16.74
CA VAL A 288 2.64 21.14 -17.17
C VAL A 288 1.72 22.34 -17.05
N THR A 289 0.98 22.65 -18.14
CA THR A 289 0.06 23.79 -18.21
C THR A 289 -1.30 23.34 -18.68
N ASP A 290 -2.35 24.07 -18.24
CA ASP A 290 -3.73 23.91 -18.73
C ASP A 290 -3.98 24.91 -19.86
N ALA A 291 -4.11 24.43 -21.07
CA ALA A 291 -4.35 25.27 -22.24
C ALA A 291 -5.72 25.97 -22.20
N ALA A 292 -6.72 25.36 -21.55
CA ALA A 292 -8.08 25.93 -21.44
C ALA A 292 -8.18 27.04 -20.37
N ASP A 293 -7.28 27.06 -19.39
CA ASP A 293 -7.19 28.04 -18.31
C ASP A 293 -6.03 29.04 -18.56
N ASN A 294 -6.04 29.67 -19.74
CA ASN A 294 -5.05 30.68 -20.15
C ASN A 294 -3.57 30.24 -19.97
N GLY A 295 -3.29 28.94 -20.11
CA GLY A 295 -1.94 28.42 -19.91
C GLY A 295 -1.50 28.40 -18.44
N ARG A 296 -2.44 28.29 -17.50
CA ARG A 296 -2.11 28.19 -16.08
C ARG A 296 -1.13 27.05 -15.82
N VAL A 297 -0.03 27.37 -15.17
CA VAL A 297 0.97 26.37 -14.75
C VAL A 297 0.37 25.49 -13.63
N ILE A 298 0.35 24.20 -13.89
CA ILE A 298 -0.13 23.16 -12.98
C ILE A 298 1.02 22.64 -12.12
N ALA A 299 2.14 22.35 -12.77
CA ALA A 299 3.35 21.84 -12.11
C ALA A 299 4.59 22.33 -12.85
N THR A 300 5.63 22.58 -12.10
CA THR A 300 6.99 22.80 -12.60
C THR A 300 7.94 21.95 -11.77
N VAL A 301 8.74 21.13 -12.42
CA VAL A 301 9.75 20.29 -11.80
C VAL A 301 11.09 20.58 -12.42
N VAL A 302 12.10 20.70 -11.58
CA VAL A 302 13.49 20.83 -11.97
C VAL A 302 14.23 19.63 -11.41
N LYS A 303 15.01 18.98 -12.24
CA LYS A 303 15.90 17.88 -11.88
C LYS A 303 17.30 18.20 -12.34
N GLU A 304 18.28 17.83 -11.56
CA GLU A 304 19.67 18.01 -11.88
C GLU A 304 20.52 16.84 -11.40
N GLY A 305 21.61 16.60 -12.02
CA GLY A 305 22.53 15.55 -11.66
C GLY A 305 23.84 15.63 -12.43
N GLN A 306 24.65 14.62 -12.29
CA GLN A 306 25.94 14.52 -12.99
C GLN A 306 26.27 13.07 -13.32
N ALA A 307 26.88 12.86 -14.45
CA ALA A 307 27.44 11.58 -14.86
C ALA A 307 28.93 11.68 -15.09
N SER A 308 29.63 10.57 -15.01
CA SER A 308 31.06 10.49 -15.29
C SER A 308 31.42 9.24 -16.09
N HIS A 309 32.41 9.36 -16.94
CA HIS A 309 33.00 8.26 -17.70
C HIS A 309 34.45 8.60 -18.06
N VAL A 310 35.20 7.60 -18.53
CA VAL A 310 36.62 7.82 -18.97
C VAL A 310 36.71 8.60 -20.28
N THR A 311 35.67 8.60 -21.11
CA THR A 311 35.60 9.42 -22.34
C THR A 311 34.51 10.49 -22.21
N ALA A 312 34.68 11.60 -22.90
CA ALA A 312 33.75 12.72 -22.91
C ALA A 312 32.40 12.32 -23.55
N GLU A 313 32.46 11.59 -24.66
CA GLU A 313 31.28 11.13 -25.39
C GLU A 313 30.40 10.21 -24.54
N ALA A 314 31.01 9.22 -23.89
CA ALA A 314 30.25 8.28 -23.04
C ALA A 314 29.73 8.97 -21.77
N SER A 315 30.49 9.94 -21.20
CA SER A 315 30.00 10.72 -20.05
C SER A 315 28.82 11.61 -20.45
N LYS A 316 28.89 12.28 -21.60
CA LYS A 316 27.80 13.09 -22.13
C LYS A 316 26.57 12.24 -22.45
N ALA A 317 26.75 11.09 -23.12
CA ALA A 317 25.66 10.18 -23.44
C ALA A 317 24.95 9.68 -22.16
N LYS A 318 25.72 9.28 -21.14
CA LYS A 318 25.18 8.86 -19.85
C LYS A 318 24.39 9.98 -19.15
N ALA A 319 24.96 11.21 -19.12
CA ALA A 319 24.27 12.37 -18.54
C ALA A 319 22.97 12.70 -19.28
N THR A 320 22.94 12.56 -20.62
CA THR A 320 21.74 12.75 -21.42
C THR A 320 20.68 11.71 -21.07
N THR A 321 21.05 10.44 -20.98
CA THR A 321 20.10 9.37 -20.59
C THR A 321 19.53 9.62 -19.19
N GLU A 322 20.37 9.91 -18.21
CA GLU A 322 19.93 10.21 -16.84
C GLU A 322 18.99 11.42 -16.78
N ALA A 323 19.26 12.48 -17.55
CA ALA A 323 18.39 13.65 -17.63
C ALA A 323 17.02 13.31 -18.21
N VAL A 324 16.97 12.55 -19.30
CA VAL A 324 15.74 12.11 -19.96
C VAL A 324 14.92 11.23 -19.03
N ASP A 325 15.55 10.24 -18.40
CA ASP A 325 14.89 9.32 -17.45
C ASP A 325 14.30 10.07 -16.24
N ALA A 326 15.06 11.03 -15.69
CA ALA A 326 14.62 11.84 -14.55
C ALA A 326 13.44 12.74 -14.89
N VAL A 327 13.43 13.36 -16.09
CA VAL A 327 12.30 14.19 -16.55
C VAL A 327 11.09 13.32 -16.84
N ALA A 328 11.24 12.18 -17.51
CA ALA A 328 10.16 11.27 -17.81
C ALA A 328 9.51 10.70 -16.54
N ALA A 329 10.31 10.33 -15.55
CA ALA A 329 9.81 9.88 -14.25
C ALA A 329 9.02 10.99 -13.52
N ALA A 330 9.46 12.23 -13.61
CA ALA A 330 8.76 13.38 -13.04
C ALA A 330 7.38 13.61 -13.68
N VAL A 331 7.22 13.34 -14.99
CA VAL A 331 5.92 13.40 -15.68
C VAL A 331 4.91 12.50 -15.00
N GLU A 332 5.25 11.23 -14.81
CA GLU A 332 4.36 10.25 -14.21
C GLU A 332 3.93 10.65 -12.80
N GLN A 333 4.89 11.09 -11.97
CA GLN A 333 4.64 11.54 -10.61
C GLN A 333 3.69 12.76 -10.54
N GLU A 334 3.98 13.81 -11.31
CA GLU A 334 3.20 15.04 -11.24
C GLU A 334 1.81 14.89 -11.86
N LEU A 335 1.68 14.11 -12.93
CA LEU A 335 0.38 13.81 -13.49
C LEU A 335 -0.47 12.96 -12.55
N ALA A 336 0.11 11.95 -11.90
CA ALA A 336 -0.61 11.14 -10.91
C ALA A 336 -1.11 12.02 -9.77
N LYS A 337 -0.28 12.91 -9.25
CA LYS A 337 -0.64 13.87 -8.20
C LYS A 337 -1.74 14.84 -8.65
N TYR A 338 -1.60 15.42 -9.83
CA TYR A 338 -2.55 16.40 -10.32
C TYR A 338 -3.89 15.78 -10.72
N LEU A 339 -3.88 14.67 -11.44
CA LEU A 339 -5.08 14.06 -12.00
C LEU A 339 -5.82 13.15 -11.02
N PHE A 340 -5.08 12.47 -10.15
CA PHE A 340 -5.65 11.47 -9.26
C PHE A 340 -5.54 11.84 -7.77
N GLY A 341 -4.80 12.89 -7.41
CA GLY A 341 -4.64 13.34 -6.02
C GLY A 341 -3.72 12.44 -5.20
N LYS A 342 -2.77 11.76 -5.84
CA LYS A 342 -1.82 10.82 -5.20
C LYS A 342 -0.57 11.50 -4.67
#